data_de5558a649cec94dad4d649655503787
#
_entry.id   de5558a649cec94dad4d649655503787
#
_cell.length_a   1.000
_cell.length_b   1.000
_cell.length_c   1.000
_cell.angle_alpha   90.00
_cell.angle_beta   90.00
_cell.angle_gamma   90.00
#
_symmetry.space_group_name_H-M   'P 1'
#
loop_
_entity.id
_entity.type
_entity.pdbx_description
1 polymer ?
#
loop_
_entity_poly.entity_id
_entity_poly.type
_entity_poly.pdbx_seq_one_letter_code
_entity_poly.pdbx_strand_id
1 'polypeptide(L)'
;MKPRDRQILQIALPSIVSNITVPLLGLIDVAIVGHLGSPAYIGAIAVGGMLFNIIYWIFGFLRMGTSGMTSQAFGKRDLPEVVRLLLRSVSIGLAVAFCLILLQTPIRQGAFLLIHPTDEVREMATLYFHICIWGAPAMLGLYGLTGWFIGMQNSRIPMYIAITQNVVNIIASLGLVYLCGMKVEGVALGTLIAQYAGFLMGIVLWMHNYGRLKRFWEIKN
;
A
#
# COMPACT_ATOMS: atom_id res chain seq x y z
N MET A 1 25.93 12.53 -21.19
CA MET A 1 25.49 11.91 -19.91
C MET A 1 26.19 10.55 -19.78
N LYS A 2 26.85 10.30 -18.63
CA LYS A 2 27.56 9.04 -18.42
C LYS A 2 26.54 7.87 -18.29
N PRO A 3 26.92 6.64 -18.75
CA PRO A 3 25.99 5.49 -18.63
C PRO A 3 25.49 5.24 -17.20
N ARG A 4 26.32 5.52 -16.20
CA ARG A 4 25.96 5.42 -14.78
C ARG A 4 24.86 6.40 -14.39
N ASP A 5 24.95 7.65 -14.88
CA ASP A 5 23.94 8.67 -14.58
C ASP A 5 22.58 8.30 -15.17
N ARG A 6 22.59 7.70 -16.35
CA ARG A 6 21.36 7.20 -16.99
C ARG A 6 20.72 6.08 -16.19
N GLN A 7 21.50 5.13 -15.66
CA GLN A 7 20.99 4.05 -14.81
C GLN A 7 20.38 4.59 -13.52
N ILE A 8 21.05 5.56 -12.88
CA ILE A 8 20.53 6.19 -11.67
C ILE A 8 19.20 6.88 -11.95
N LEU A 9 19.09 7.63 -13.05
CA LEU A 9 17.85 8.31 -13.42
C LEU A 9 16.72 7.34 -13.76
N GLN A 10 17.01 6.21 -14.39
CA GLN A 10 16.01 5.20 -14.70
C GLN A 10 15.37 4.59 -13.46
N ILE A 11 16.06 4.56 -12.33
CA ILE A 11 15.53 4.10 -11.05
C ILE A 11 14.92 5.26 -10.27
N ALA A 12 15.57 6.41 -10.25
CA ALA A 12 15.18 7.56 -9.43
C ALA A 12 13.88 8.21 -9.92
N LEU A 13 13.70 8.44 -11.21
CA LEU A 13 12.53 9.12 -11.74
C LEU A 13 11.23 8.37 -11.45
N PRO A 14 11.11 7.05 -11.72
CA PRO A 14 9.90 6.31 -11.34
C PRO A 14 9.64 6.30 -9.84
N SER A 15 10.68 6.24 -9.02
CA SER A 15 10.55 6.28 -7.55
C SER A 15 10.04 7.63 -7.06
N ILE A 16 10.51 8.73 -7.65
CA ILE A 16 10.03 10.08 -7.35
C ILE A 16 8.56 10.21 -7.70
N VAL A 17 8.13 9.74 -8.87
CA VAL A 17 6.73 9.75 -9.29
C VAL A 17 5.88 8.96 -8.30
N SER A 18 6.31 7.77 -7.89
CA SER A 18 5.60 6.95 -6.89
C SER A 18 5.44 7.68 -5.56
N ASN A 19 6.51 8.33 -5.08
CA ASN A 19 6.52 9.02 -3.79
C ASN A 19 5.65 10.27 -3.78
N ILE A 20 5.53 10.98 -4.90
CA ILE A 20 4.65 12.15 -5.03
C ILE A 20 3.18 11.71 -5.06
N THR A 21 2.90 10.55 -5.64
CA THR A 21 1.54 10.06 -5.84
C THR A 21 0.84 9.75 -4.51
N VAL A 22 1.55 9.25 -3.51
CA VAL A 22 0.98 8.89 -2.21
C VAL A 22 0.38 10.09 -1.46
N PRO A 23 1.07 11.24 -1.31
CA PRO A 23 0.47 12.42 -0.67
C PRO A 23 -0.73 12.97 -1.44
N LEU A 24 -0.71 12.91 -2.77
CA LEU A 24 -1.83 13.38 -3.59
C LEU A 24 -3.11 12.60 -3.31
N LEU A 25 -3.01 11.31 -3.01
CA LEU A 25 -4.14 10.46 -2.67
C LEU A 25 -4.89 10.98 -1.45
N GLY A 26 -4.15 11.31 -0.38
CA GLY A 26 -4.75 11.89 0.83
C GLY A 26 -5.44 13.23 0.57
N LEU A 27 -4.84 14.08 -0.26
CA LEU A 27 -5.45 15.37 -0.62
C LEU A 27 -6.75 15.20 -1.40
N ILE A 28 -6.80 14.23 -2.31
CA ILE A 28 -8.01 13.94 -3.10
C ILE A 28 -9.12 13.42 -2.20
N ASP A 29 -8.82 12.52 -1.27
CA ASP A 29 -9.78 12.00 -0.31
C ASP A 29 -10.37 13.12 0.55
N VAL A 30 -9.55 14.02 1.04
CA VAL A 30 -10.01 15.20 1.80
C VAL A 30 -10.88 16.11 0.93
N ALA A 31 -10.51 16.33 -0.33
CA ALA A 31 -11.30 17.16 -1.25
C ALA A 31 -12.67 16.55 -1.52
N ILE A 32 -12.76 15.23 -1.73
CA ILE A 32 -14.04 14.53 -1.93
C ILE A 32 -14.93 14.68 -0.70
N VAL A 33 -14.39 14.46 0.49
CA VAL A 33 -15.11 14.50 1.76
C VAL A 33 -15.49 15.92 2.15
N GLY A 34 -14.66 16.90 1.80
CA GLY A 34 -14.93 18.33 2.05
C GLY A 34 -16.21 18.83 1.40
N HIS A 35 -16.69 18.17 0.36
CA HIS A 35 -17.95 18.50 -0.34
C HIS A 35 -19.17 17.78 0.25
N LEU A 36 -19.01 16.92 1.26
CA LEU A 36 -20.11 16.18 1.89
C LEU A 36 -20.85 16.95 2.99
N GLY A 37 -20.40 18.17 3.31
CA GLY A 37 -21.15 19.12 4.12
C GLY A 37 -20.91 19.05 5.63
N SER A 38 -20.14 18.10 6.17
CA SER A 38 -19.82 18.03 7.59
C SER A 38 -18.31 18.04 7.85
N PRO A 39 -17.81 18.94 8.75
CA PRO A 39 -16.41 18.92 9.17
C PRO A 39 -15.98 17.61 9.83
N ALA A 40 -16.92 16.87 10.43
CA ALA A 40 -16.63 15.59 11.07
C ALA A 40 -16.08 14.54 10.09
N TYR A 41 -16.51 14.57 8.84
CA TYR A 41 -16.02 13.66 7.81
C TYR A 41 -14.53 13.90 7.50
N ILE A 42 -14.12 15.16 7.40
CA ILE A 42 -12.72 15.54 7.19
C ILE A 42 -11.89 15.10 8.39
N GLY A 43 -12.37 15.36 9.61
CA GLY A 43 -11.70 14.94 10.84
C GLY A 43 -11.55 13.42 10.94
N ALA A 44 -12.58 12.67 10.57
CA ALA A 44 -12.56 11.21 10.59
C ALA A 44 -11.51 10.63 9.64
N ILE A 45 -11.42 11.14 8.42
CA ILE A 45 -10.44 10.70 7.44
C ILE A 45 -9.02 11.12 7.86
N ALA A 46 -8.87 12.32 8.43
CA ALA A 46 -7.57 12.77 8.94
C ALA A 46 -7.07 11.86 10.08
N VAL A 47 -7.93 11.52 11.04
CA VAL A 47 -7.59 10.62 12.15
C VAL A 47 -7.31 9.21 11.64
N GLY A 48 -8.20 8.66 10.84
CA GLY A 48 -8.02 7.32 10.26
C GLY A 48 -6.80 7.22 9.38
N GLY A 49 -6.57 8.20 8.52
CA GLY A 49 -5.39 8.27 7.66
C GLY A 49 -4.08 8.36 8.45
N MET A 50 -4.07 9.14 9.53
CA MET A 50 -2.92 9.24 10.41
C MET A 50 -2.61 7.89 11.08
N LEU A 51 -3.62 7.18 11.56
CA LEU A 51 -3.45 5.86 12.17
C LEU A 51 -2.83 4.87 11.18
N PHE A 52 -3.34 4.80 9.96
CA PHE A 52 -2.80 3.92 8.93
C PHE A 52 -1.41 4.34 8.48
N ASN A 53 -1.13 5.63 8.39
CA ASN A 53 0.21 6.11 8.07
C ASN A 53 1.23 5.65 9.12
N ILE A 54 0.88 5.72 10.41
CA ILE A 54 1.74 5.25 11.50
C ILE A 54 1.93 3.73 11.40
N ILE A 55 0.84 2.98 11.25
CA ILE A 55 0.89 1.51 11.16
C ILE A 55 1.77 1.08 9.99
N TYR A 56 1.54 1.61 8.81
CA TYR A 56 2.29 1.22 7.62
C TYR A 56 3.73 1.74 7.65
N TRP A 57 3.98 2.88 8.27
CA TRP A 57 5.35 3.38 8.47
C TRP A 57 6.16 2.43 9.36
N ILE A 58 5.57 1.91 10.42
CA ILE A 58 6.23 0.93 11.30
C ILE A 58 6.68 -0.29 10.49
N PHE A 59 5.84 -0.77 9.57
CA PHE A 59 6.14 -1.94 8.74
C PHE A 59 6.86 -1.60 7.43
N GLY A 60 7.27 -0.37 7.24
CA GLY A 60 8.05 0.07 6.08
C GLY A 60 9.40 -0.65 5.94
N PHE A 61 9.94 -1.19 7.04
CA PHE A 61 11.14 -2.02 7.00
C PHE A 61 11.00 -3.24 6.08
N LEU A 62 9.78 -3.76 5.93
CA LEU A 62 9.51 -4.90 5.07
C LEU A 62 9.87 -4.59 3.62
N ARG A 63 9.47 -3.42 3.13
CA ARG A 63 9.83 -2.95 1.79
C ARG A 63 11.33 -2.70 1.65
N MET A 64 11.92 -1.97 2.60
CA MET A 64 13.34 -1.62 2.58
C MET A 64 14.24 -2.85 2.73
N GLY A 65 13.94 -3.72 3.68
CA GLY A 65 14.69 -4.94 3.91
C GLY A 65 14.62 -5.88 2.71
N THR A 66 13.44 -6.08 2.16
CA THR A 66 13.25 -6.92 0.96
C THR A 66 14.04 -6.35 -0.22
N SER A 67 14.00 -5.03 -0.43
CA SER A 67 14.76 -4.38 -1.50
C SER A 67 16.25 -4.62 -1.35
N GLY A 68 16.81 -4.41 -0.16
CA GLY A 68 18.24 -4.61 0.10
C GLY A 68 18.69 -6.06 -0.10
N MET A 69 17.97 -7.00 0.48
CA MET A 69 18.31 -8.43 0.39
C MET A 69 18.14 -8.96 -1.04
N THR A 70 17.09 -8.56 -1.73
CA THR A 70 16.84 -8.94 -3.13
C THR A 70 17.93 -8.37 -4.04
N SER A 71 18.33 -7.13 -3.84
CA SER A 71 19.42 -6.49 -4.59
C SER A 71 20.72 -7.25 -4.43
N GLN A 72 21.06 -7.68 -3.22
CA GLN A 72 22.26 -8.49 -2.96
C GLN A 72 22.20 -9.84 -3.66
N ALA A 73 21.07 -10.56 -3.53
CA ALA A 73 20.89 -11.86 -4.16
C ALA A 73 20.92 -11.75 -5.69
N PHE A 74 20.31 -10.72 -6.23
CA PHE A 74 20.31 -10.45 -7.68
C PHE A 74 21.71 -10.13 -8.19
N GLY A 75 22.48 -9.33 -7.44
CA GLY A 75 23.87 -9.02 -7.76
C GLY A 75 24.77 -10.25 -7.80
N LYS A 76 24.50 -11.24 -6.95
CA LYS A 76 25.20 -12.53 -6.94
C LYS A 76 24.65 -13.52 -7.97
N ARG A 77 23.61 -13.17 -8.70
CA ARG A 77 22.88 -14.02 -9.64
C ARG A 77 22.34 -15.31 -8.99
N ASP A 78 22.00 -15.23 -7.71
CA ASP A 78 21.38 -16.32 -6.96
C ASP A 78 19.87 -16.28 -7.15
N LEU A 79 19.39 -16.79 -8.28
CA LEU A 79 17.98 -16.76 -8.65
C LEU A 79 17.07 -17.53 -7.69
N PRO A 80 17.46 -18.72 -7.16
CA PRO A 80 16.64 -19.37 -6.14
C PRO A 80 16.43 -18.53 -4.88
N GLU A 81 17.46 -17.81 -4.43
CA GLU A 81 17.35 -16.91 -3.28
C GLU A 81 16.48 -15.69 -3.58
N VAL A 82 16.58 -15.14 -4.78
CA VAL A 82 15.71 -14.03 -5.23
C VAL A 82 14.24 -14.41 -5.10
N VAL A 83 13.85 -15.60 -5.54
CA VAL A 83 12.46 -16.08 -5.44
C VAL A 83 12.09 -16.36 -3.99
N ARG A 84 12.98 -16.96 -3.20
CA ARG A 84 12.73 -17.21 -1.78
C ARG A 84 12.47 -15.92 -1.01
N LEU A 85 13.21 -14.86 -1.30
CA LEU A 85 13.03 -13.56 -0.67
C LEU A 85 11.66 -12.97 -1.01
N LEU A 86 11.18 -13.12 -2.25
CA LEU A 86 9.83 -12.71 -2.62
C LEU A 86 8.79 -13.44 -1.80
N LEU A 87 8.86 -14.78 -1.77
CA LEU A 87 7.88 -15.60 -1.05
C LEU A 87 7.89 -15.31 0.46
N ARG A 88 9.06 -15.14 1.06
CA ARG A 88 9.21 -14.80 2.48
C ARG A 88 8.61 -13.43 2.78
N SER A 89 8.95 -12.41 1.98
CA SER A 89 8.50 -11.05 2.26
C SER A 89 6.99 -10.91 2.12
N VAL A 90 6.40 -11.50 1.08
CA VAL A 90 4.95 -11.51 0.89
C VAL A 90 4.27 -12.31 2.00
N SER A 91 4.81 -13.45 2.38
CA SER A 91 4.26 -14.28 3.46
C SER A 91 4.31 -13.57 4.80
N ILE A 92 5.40 -12.90 5.13
CA ILE A 92 5.54 -12.11 6.35
C ILE A 92 4.52 -10.95 6.34
N GLY A 93 4.41 -10.26 5.22
CA GLY A 93 3.44 -9.17 5.06
C GLY A 93 2.01 -9.63 5.29
N LEU A 94 1.62 -10.75 4.70
CA LEU A 94 0.29 -11.32 4.88
C LEU A 94 0.05 -11.79 6.33
N ALA A 95 1.04 -12.39 6.96
CA ALA A 95 0.95 -12.83 8.36
C ALA A 95 0.78 -11.64 9.30
N VAL A 96 1.57 -10.58 9.12
CA VAL A 96 1.46 -9.34 9.90
C VAL A 96 0.09 -8.69 9.67
N ALA A 97 -0.39 -8.65 8.44
CA ALA A 97 -1.70 -8.11 8.10
C ALA A 97 -2.82 -8.87 8.79
N PHE A 98 -2.74 -10.18 8.83
CA PHE A 98 -3.69 -11.03 9.57
C PHE A 98 -3.69 -10.70 11.06
N CYS A 99 -2.51 -10.54 11.67
CA CYS A 99 -2.40 -10.12 13.07
C CYS A 99 -3.00 -8.73 13.30
N LEU A 100 -2.79 -7.78 12.40
CA LEU A 100 -3.37 -6.44 12.48
C LEU A 100 -4.90 -6.49 12.43
N ILE A 101 -5.47 -7.33 11.59
CA ILE A 101 -6.93 -7.51 11.49
C ILE A 101 -7.47 -8.10 12.79
N LEU A 102 -6.81 -9.10 13.36
CA LEU A 102 -7.23 -9.69 14.63
C LEU A 102 -7.13 -8.70 15.79
N LEU A 103 -6.14 -7.83 15.78
CA LEU A 103 -5.90 -6.86 16.83
C LEU A 103 -6.51 -5.48 16.54
N GLN A 104 -7.38 -5.35 15.54
CA GLN A 104 -7.94 -4.07 15.13
C GLN A 104 -8.63 -3.31 16.27
N THR A 105 -9.39 -4.01 17.10
CA THR A 105 -10.11 -3.37 18.22
C THR A 105 -9.16 -2.78 19.27
N PRO A 106 -8.16 -3.52 19.81
CA PRO A 106 -7.20 -2.95 20.74
C PRO A 106 -6.39 -1.79 20.14
N ILE A 107 -5.98 -1.89 18.89
CA ILE A 107 -5.23 -0.84 18.19
C ILE A 107 -6.08 0.44 18.11
N ARG A 108 -7.32 0.32 17.66
CA ARG A 108 -8.24 1.45 17.54
C ARG A 108 -8.51 2.11 18.89
N GLN A 109 -8.83 1.31 19.91
CA GLN A 109 -9.12 1.82 21.25
C GLN A 109 -7.91 2.52 21.86
N GLY A 110 -6.71 1.95 21.74
CA GLY A 110 -5.48 2.55 22.20
C GLY A 110 -5.16 3.88 21.50
N ALA A 111 -5.36 3.93 20.20
CA ALA A 111 -5.15 5.14 19.41
C ALA A 111 -6.12 6.26 19.80
N PHE A 112 -7.38 5.95 20.03
CA PHE A 112 -8.38 6.94 20.45
C PHE A 112 -8.15 7.44 21.88
N LEU A 113 -7.56 6.63 22.75
CA LEU A 113 -7.14 7.09 24.07
C LEU A 113 -6.01 8.12 23.99
N LEU A 114 -5.15 8.06 22.98
CA LEU A 114 -4.07 9.02 22.77
C LEU A 114 -4.52 10.28 22.05
N ILE A 115 -5.41 10.15 21.06
CA ILE A 115 -5.81 11.26 20.18
C ILE A 115 -6.98 12.06 20.75
N HIS A 116 -7.86 11.41 21.51
CA HIS A 116 -9.08 12.01 22.08
C HIS A 116 -9.96 12.74 21.05
N PRO A 117 -10.42 12.05 19.98
CA PRO A 117 -11.31 12.69 19.01
C PRO A 117 -12.69 12.99 19.64
N THR A 118 -13.40 13.98 19.06
CA THR A 118 -14.79 14.24 19.45
C THR A 118 -15.65 13.01 19.17
N ASP A 119 -16.81 12.88 19.83
CA ASP A 119 -17.67 11.71 19.68
C ASP A 119 -18.10 11.48 18.22
N GLU A 120 -18.46 12.54 17.51
CA GLU A 120 -18.84 12.49 16.11
C GLU A 120 -17.70 12.01 15.21
N VAL A 121 -16.50 12.58 15.38
CA VAL A 121 -15.29 12.15 14.64
C VAL A 121 -14.92 10.72 15.01
N ARG A 122 -15.04 10.34 16.28
CA ARG A 122 -14.75 8.98 16.73
C ARG A 122 -15.61 7.94 16.04
N GLU A 123 -16.92 8.18 15.93
CA GLU A 123 -17.84 7.28 15.27
C GLU A 123 -17.47 7.08 13.80
N MET A 124 -17.23 8.18 13.07
CA MET A 124 -16.85 8.13 11.67
C MET A 124 -15.46 7.54 11.44
N ALA A 125 -14.50 7.87 12.30
CA ALA A 125 -13.14 7.31 12.25
C ALA A 125 -13.13 5.81 12.55
N THR A 126 -14.01 5.35 13.45
CA THR A 126 -14.19 3.92 13.72
C THR A 126 -14.66 3.19 12.48
N LEU A 127 -15.65 3.73 11.79
CA LEU A 127 -16.17 3.16 10.55
C LEU A 127 -15.09 3.11 9.47
N TYR A 128 -14.36 4.20 9.28
CA TYR A 128 -13.25 4.29 8.33
C TYR A 128 -12.16 3.26 8.64
N PHE A 129 -11.74 3.18 9.90
CA PHE A 129 -10.73 2.22 10.35
C PHE A 129 -11.18 0.78 10.14
N HIS A 130 -12.41 0.47 10.50
CA HIS A 130 -12.97 -0.88 10.38
C HIS A 130 -12.98 -1.37 8.93
N ILE A 131 -13.29 -0.48 8.00
CA ILE A 131 -13.26 -0.81 6.55
C ILE A 131 -11.83 -0.91 6.04
N CYS A 132 -10.99 0.08 6.32
CA CYS A 132 -9.65 0.18 5.75
C CYS A 132 -8.67 -0.85 6.33
N ILE A 133 -8.91 -1.39 7.53
CA ILE A 133 -8.01 -2.41 8.11
C ILE A 133 -7.97 -3.69 7.24
N TRP A 134 -9.05 -3.99 6.53
CA TRP A 134 -9.09 -5.12 5.60
C TRP A 134 -8.19 -4.94 4.39
N GLY A 135 -7.69 -3.74 4.15
CA GLY A 135 -6.67 -3.45 3.15
C GLY A 135 -5.25 -3.79 3.58
N ALA A 136 -5.02 -4.14 4.86
CA ALA A 136 -3.69 -4.46 5.36
C ALA A 136 -3.02 -5.61 4.60
N PRO A 137 -3.70 -6.73 4.26
CA PRO A 137 -3.08 -7.78 3.45
C PRO A 137 -2.60 -7.28 2.09
N ALA A 138 -3.38 -6.45 1.43
CA ALA A 138 -2.99 -5.87 0.15
C ALA A 138 -1.79 -4.94 0.28
N MET A 139 -1.79 -4.06 1.28
CA MET A 139 -0.71 -3.08 1.48
C MET A 139 0.59 -3.73 1.90
N LEU A 140 0.55 -4.63 2.87
CA LEU A 140 1.77 -5.28 3.36
C LEU A 140 2.30 -6.32 2.36
N GLY A 141 1.42 -7.04 1.67
CA GLY A 141 1.81 -7.89 0.56
C GLY A 141 2.45 -7.08 -0.58
N LEU A 142 1.90 -5.91 -0.85
CA LEU A 142 2.44 -5.00 -1.85
C LEU A 142 3.80 -4.41 -1.43
N TYR A 143 4.04 -4.19 -0.14
CA TYR A 143 5.36 -3.79 0.35
C TYR A 143 6.42 -4.84 0.02
N GLY A 144 6.10 -6.12 0.21
CA GLY A 144 6.97 -7.21 -0.18
C GLY A 144 7.24 -7.23 -1.68
N LEU A 145 6.20 -7.13 -2.50
CA LEU A 145 6.31 -7.08 -3.96
C LEU A 145 7.10 -5.86 -4.43
N THR A 146 6.75 -4.68 -3.94
CA THR A 146 7.39 -3.42 -4.34
C THR A 146 8.87 -3.40 -3.96
N GLY A 147 9.19 -3.82 -2.75
CA GLY A 147 10.58 -3.96 -2.30
C GLY A 147 11.36 -4.92 -3.17
N TRP A 148 10.74 -6.04 -3.55
CA TRP A 148 11.35 -7.01 -4.43
C TRP A 148 11.62 -6.44 -5.84
N PHE A 149 10.64 -5.74 -6.43
CA PHE A 149 10.83 -5.09 -7.74
C PHE A 149 11.96 -4.06 -7.70
N ILE A 150 12.01 -3.23 -6.65
CA ILE A 150 13.09 -2.24 -6.47
C ILE A 150 14.43 -2.94 -6.31
N GLY A 151 14.50 -4.04 -5.56
CA GLY A 151 15.69 -4.86 -5.40
C GLY A 151 16.17 -5.49 -6.71
N MET A 152 15.25 -5.79 -7.63
CA MET A 152 15.54 -6.25 -8.98
C MET A 152 15.89 -5.09 -9.93
N GLN A 153 16.11 -3.89 -9.40
CA GLN A 153 16.37 -2.66 -10.15
C GLN A 153 15.27 -2.25 -11.11
N ASN A 154 14.03 -2.65 -10.80
CA ASN A 154 12.83 -2.31 -11.57
C ASN A 154 11.93 -1.41 -10.72
N SER A 155 12.07 -0.11 -10.88
CA SER A 155 11.20 0.87 -10.20
C SER A 155 10.01 1.32 -11.07
N ARG A 156 9.93 0.87 -12.31
CA ARG A 156 8.82 1.21 -13.21
C ARG A 156 7.53 0.52 -12.81
N ILE A 157 7.60 -0.77 -12.44
CA ILE A 157 6.42 -1.53 -11.99
C ILE A 157 5.80 -0.92 -10.72
N PRO A 158 6.57 -0.60 -9.67
CA PRO A 158 6.02 0.14 -8.53
C PRO A 158 5.37 1.47 -8.91
N MET A 159 5.94 2.21 -9.85
CA MET A 159 5.36 3.45 -10.36
C MET A 159 4.01 3.20 -11.03
N TYR A 160 3.89 2.20 -11.89
CA TYR A 160 2.64 1.86 -12.57
C TYR A 160 1.58 1.43 -11.57
N ILE A 161 1.97 0.65 -10.56
CA ILE A 161 1.07 0.23 -9.48
C ILE A 161 0.55 1.45 -8.72
N ALA A 162 1.43 2.38 -8.34
CA ALA A 162 1.05 3.59 -7.61
C ALA A 162 0.09 4.46 -8.40
N ILE A 163 0.34 4.67 -9.68
CA ILE A 163 -0.54 5.43 -10.58
C ILE A 163 -1.90 4.74 -10.69
N THR A 164 -1.92 3.43 -10.90
CA THR A 164 -3.15 2.63 -10.99
C THR A 164 -3.95 2.73 -9.71
N GLN A 165 -3.32 2.60 -8.54
CA GLN A 165 -3.99 2.75 -7.26
C GLN A 165 -4.65 4.11 -7.11
N ASN A 166 -3.99 5.19 -7.51
CA ASN A 166 -4.56 6.53 -7.45
C ASN A 166 -5.75 6.68 -8.37
N VAL A 167 -5.64 6.24 -9.62
CA VAL A 167 -6.74 6.32 -10.59
C VAL A 167 -7.94 5.51 -10.09
N VAL A 168 -7.73 4.29 -9.64
CA VAL A 168 -8.78 3.42 -9.11
C VAL A 168 -9.41 4.04 -7.86
N ASN A 169 -8.61 4.60 -6.96
CA ASN A 169 -9.12 5.25 -5.76
C ASN A 169 -10.03 6.44 -6.11
N ILE A 170 -9.59 7.31 -7.00
CA ILE A 170 -10.38 8.47 -7.44
C ILE A 170 -11.70 8.02 -8.05
N ILE A 171 -11.66 7.10 -9.00
CA ILE A 171 -12.86 6.62 -9.70
C ILE A 171 -13.81 5.91 -8.73
N ALA A 172 -13.30 5.01 -7.91
CA ALA A 172 -14.11 4.26 -6.95
C ALA A 172 -14.70 5.16 -5.87
N SER A 173 -13.92 6.09 -5.32
CA SER A 173 -14.40 7.01 -4.29
C SER A 173 -15.45 7.96 -4.84
N LEU A 174 -15.23 8.53 -6.01
CA LEU A 174 -16.24 9.41 -6.65
C LEU A 174 -17.51 8.63 -6.98
N GLY A 175 -17.38 7.43 -7.53
CA GLY A 175 -18.53 6.59 -7.85
C GLY A 175 -19.34 6.21 -6.60
N LEU A 176 -18.69 5.75 -5.54
CA LEU A 176 -19.37 5.34 -4.32
C LEU A 176 -19.98 6.53 -3.56
N VAL A 177 -19.31 7.66 -3.53
CA VAL A 177 -19.79 8.84 -2.82
C VAL A 177 -20.95 9.49 -3.57
N TYR A 178 -20.82 9.73 -4.88
CA TYR A 178 -21.80 10.52 -5.64
C TYR A 178 -22.89 9.68 -6.31
N LEU A 179 -22.58 8.45 -6.73
CA LEU A 179 -23.57 7.57 -7.40
C LEU A 179 -24.31 6.67 -6.41
N CYS A 180 -23.63 6.16 -5.38
CA CYS A 180 -24.22 5.26 -4.40
C CYS A 180 -24.68 5.96 -3.12
N GLY A 181 -24.44 7.28 -2.99
CA GLY A 181 -24.85 8.05 -1.82
C GLY A 181 -24.06 7.76 -0.55
N MET A 182 -22.92 7.10 -0.64
CA MET A 182 -22.05 6.83 0.49
C MET A 182 -21.27 8.09 0.90
N LYS A 183 -20.83 8.13 2.16
CA LYS A 183 -20.06 9.24 2.72
C LYS A 183 -18.65 8.76 3.05
N VAL A 184 -18.27 8.74 4.33
CA VAL A 184 -16.94 8.27 4.77
C VAL A 184 -16.71 6.82 4.35
N GLU A 185 -17.72 5.97 4.45
CA GLU A 185 -17.64 4.58 4.00
C GLU A 185 -17.34 4.44 2.51
N GLY A 186 -17.82 5.35 1.68
CA GLY A 186 -17.52 5.37 0.24
C GLY A 186 -16.04 5.65 -0.03
N VAL A 187 -15.44 6.59 0.68
CA VAL A 187 -14.01 6.90 0.57
C VAL A 187 -13.17 5.74 1.11
N ALA A 188 -13.58 5.15 2.23
CA ALA A 188 -12.89 3.99 2.82
C ALA A 188 -12.91 2.79 1.87
N LEU A 189 -14.06 2.47 1.28
CA LEU A 189 -14.18 1.40 0.29
C LEU A 189 -13.40 1.70 -0.99
N GLY A 190 -13.37 2.93 -1.44
CA GLY A 190 -12.56 3.36 -2.58
C GLY A 190 -11.08 3.11 -2.35
N THR A 191 -10.59 3.45 -1.17
CA THR A 191 -9.21 3.16 -0.75
C THR A 191 -8.96 1.65 -0.71
N LEU A 192 -9.87 0.88 -0.13
CA LEU A 192 -9.76 -0.58 -0.05
C LEU A 192 -9.69 -1.22 -1.45
N ILE A 193 -10.57 -0.82 -2.35
CA ILE A 193 -10.60 -1.30 -3.73
C ILE A 193 -9.28 -0.98 -4.44
N ALA A 194 -8.78 0.25 -4.27
CA ALA A 194 -7.51 0.68 -4.88
C ALA A 194 -6.32 -0.14 -4.36
N GLN A 195 -6.27 -0.43 -3.07
CA GLN A 195 -5.21 -1.22 -2.47
C GLN A 195 -5.18 -2.65 -3.03
N TYR A 196 -6.33 -3.30 -3.13
CA TYR A 196 -6.41 -4.64 -3.72
C TYR A 196 -6.16 -4.63 -5.22
N ALA A 197 -6.60 -3.61 -5.94
CA ALA A 197 -6.28 -3.45 -7.35
C ALA A 197 -4.76 -3.34 -7.58
N GLY A 198 -4.07 -2.58 -6.74
CA GLY A 198 -2.61 -2.46 -6.78
C GLY A 198 -1.90 -3.76 -6.49
N PHE A 199 -2.36 -4.49 -5.47
CA PHE A 199 -1.79 -5.79 -5.09
C PHE A 199 -1.97 -6.83 -6.21
N LEU A 200 -3.17 -6.93 -6.76
CA LEU A 200 -3.46 -7.84 -7.89
C LEU A 200 -2.66 -7.46 -9.12
N MET A 201 -2.54 -6.18 -9.43
CA MET A 201 -1.70 -5.71 -10.53
C MET A 201 -0.24 -6.08 -10.32
N GLY A 202 0.27 -5.95 -9.10
CA GLY A 202 1.63 -6.36 -8.74
C GLY A 202 1.86 -7.84 -8.99
N ILE A 203 0.93 -8.70 -8.58
CA ILE A 203 1.00 -10.15 -8.82
C ILE A 203 0.97 -10.45 -10.32
N VAL A 204 0.03 -9.84 -11.06
CA VAL A 204 -0.11 -10.07 -12.50
C VAL A 204 1.14 -9.62 -13.25
N LEU A 205 1.69 -8.45 -12.93
CA LEU A 205 2.90 -7.95 -13.57
C LEU A 205 4.11 -8.81 -13.22
N TRP A 206 4.19 -9.35 -12.01
CA TRP A 206 5.23 -10.30 -11.65
C TRP A 206 5.12 -11.57 -12.49
N MET A 207 3.92 -12.13 -12.60
CA MET A 207 3.66 -13.33 -13.41
C MET A 207 4.00 -13.11 -14.87
N HIS A 208 3.72 -11.93 -15.40
CA HIS A 208 3.98 -11.59 -16.79
C HIS A 208 5.48 -11.37 -17.05
N ASN A 209 6.17 -10.62 -16.21
CA ASN A 209 7.56 -10.21 -16.43
C ASN A 209 8.58 -11.18 -15.82
N TYR A 210 8.23 -11.86 -14.73
CA TYR A 210 9.12 -12.72 -13.97
C TYR A 210 8.61 -14.16 -13.83
N GLY A 211 7.59 -14.53 -14.60
CA GLY A 211 6.95 -15.85 -14.51
C GLY A 211 7.90 -17.03 -14.74
N ARG A 212 9.00 -16.81 -15.45
CA ARG A 212 10.05 -17.82 -15.67
C ARG A 212 10.72 -18.26 -14.38
N LEU A 213 10.70 -17.42 -13.35
CA LEU A 213 11.28 -17.72 -12.04
C LEU A 213 10.43 -18.67 -11.22
N LYS A 214 9.21 -19.00 -11.64
CA LYS A 214 8.35 -19.97 -10.95
C LYS A 214 9.01 -21.33 -10.77
N ARG A 215 9.88 -21.73 -11.68
CA ARG A 215 10.63 -22.99 -11.58
C ARG A 215 11.44 -23.12 -10.30
N PHE A 216 11.76 -22.01 -9.64
CA PHE A 216 12.50 -21.99 -8.39
C PHE A 216 11.61 -22.07 -7.14
N TRP A 217 10.27 -22.03 -7.30
CA TRP A 217 9.34 -22.16 -6.18
C TRP A 217 9.36 -23.56 -5.56
N GLU A 218 9.55 -24.57 -6.41
CA GLU A 218 9.49 -25.98 -6.02
C GLU A 218 10.81 -26.52 -5.48
N ILE A 219 11.85 -25.73 -5.46
CA ILE A 219 13.13 -26.14 -4.88
C ILE A 219 12.97 -26.12 -3.35
N LYS A 220 12.39 -27.19 -2.85
CA LYS A 220 12.46 -27.53 -1.43
C LYS A 220 13.88 -27.98 -1.13
N ASN A 221 14.55 -27.23 -0.25
CA ASN A 221 15.83 -27.53 0.42
C ASN A 221 17.05 -27.62 -0.46
#